data_441ab6b7e5bf8ab6453ae637b93f07cf
#
_entry.id   441ab6b7e5bf8ab6453ae637b93f07cf
#
_cell.length_a   1.000
_cell.length_b   1.000
_cell.length_c   1.000
_cell.angle_alpha   90.00
_cell.angle_beta   90.00
_cell.angle_gamma   90.00
#
_symmetry.space_group_name_H-M   'P 1'
#
loop_
_entity.id
_entity.type
_entity.pdbx_description
1 polymer ?
#
loop_
_entity_poly.entity_id
_entity_poly.type
_entity_poly.pdbx_seq_one_letter_code
_entity_poly.pdbx_strand_id
1 'polypeptide(L)'
;PGEEERGAEGLLGQGVQGLDASGREGAHRLTAVSESLGQLAARETRGGRRSTASLLIGPATIFVAVGLLIPILILFRYSLNAFVPGKFMVDAFTLQNYVLFFTDPYYTAAFYRTLRVAVIVTVICLLLAFPLAYKLARTESRYKNLLIMLVVLPLFVGNAVRAAGWMTLFGNKGFLNVSLQWLGLIDEPIRFMFTEFAVIVGILAVNMPYVVLTMQSVIEGINRQVEEAAYSLGAAPLTMARRVLWPLALPGIAAGAIFCFILT
;
A
#
# COMPACT_ATOMS: atom_id res chain seq x y z
N PRO A 1 -46.62 4.20 -79.01
CA PRO A 1 -46.74 3.71 -77.63
C PRO A 1 -45.38 3.42 -77.03
N GLY A 2 -44.32 4.15 -77.29
CA GLY A 2 -42.99 3.88 -76.83
C GLY A 2 -42.24 5.10 -76.27
N GLU A 3 -42.74 6.31 -76.43
CA GLU A 3 -42.09 7.53 -75.97
C GLU A 3 -42.61 8.04 -74.61
N GLU A 4 -43.86 7.75 -74.27
CA GLU A 4 -44.43 8.15 -72.96
C GLU A 4 -43.89 7.29 -71.81
N GLU A 5 -43.60 6.02 -72.01
CA GLU A 5 -43.02 5.17 -70.96
C GLU A 5 -41.58 5.53 -70.64
N ARG A 6 -40.76 5.98 -71.59
CA ARG A 6 -39.39 6.44 -71.32
C ARG A 6 -39.34 7.78 -70.60
N GLY A 7 -40.36 8.63 -70.82
CA GLY A 7 -40.46 9.89 -70.07
C GLY A 7 -40.78 9.70 -68.56
N ALA A 8 -41.66 8.72 -68.27
CA ALA A 8 -42.06 8.39 -66.92
C ALA A 8 -40.91 7.74 -66.09
N GLU A 9 -40.16 6.84 -66.71
CA GLU A 9 -39.00 6.22 -66.04
C GLU A 9 -37.85 7.23 -65.76
N GLY A 10 -37.63 8.19 -66.65
CA GLY A 10 -36.64 9.26 -66.44
C GLY A 10 -37.01 10.22 -65.31
N LEU A 11 -38.28 10.56 -65.13
CA LEU A 11 -38.77 11.42 -64.06
C LEU A 11 -38.77 10.71 -62.70
N LEU A 12 -39.10 9.42 -62.68
CA LEU A 12 -38.99 8.62 -61.41
C LEU A 12 -37.54 8.40 -61.00
N GLY A 13 -36.62 8.20 -61.96
CA GLY A 13 -35.18 8.07 -61.64
C GLY A 13 -34.58 9.35 -61.08
N GLN A 14 -34.97 10.53 -61.58
CA GLN A 14 -34.50 11.82 -61.03
C GLN A 14 -35.13 12.14 -59.68
N GLY A 15 -36.38 11.76 -59.45
CA GLY A 15 -37.03 11.94 -58.13
C GLY A 15 -36.41 11.09 -57.02
N VAL A 16 -36.05 9.85 -57.33
CA VAL A 16 -35.38 8.95 -56.31
C VAL A 16 -33.96 9.36 -56.07
N GLN A 17 -33.21 9.83 -57.06
CA GLN A 17 -31.85 10.37 -56.80
C GLN A 17 -31.86 11.69 -56.01
N GLY A 18 -32.87 12.55 -56.20
CA GLY A 18 -33.02 13.79 -55.42
C GLY A 18 -33.39 13.53 -53.96
N LEU A 19 -34.21 12.52 -53.68
CA LEU A 19 -34.57 12.09 -52.33
C LEU A 19 -33.38 11.47 -51.56
N ASP A 20 -32.54 10.70 -52.24
CA ASP A 20 -31.37 10.06 -51.64
C ASP A 20 -30.26 11.11 -51.31
N ALA A 21 -30.06 12.11 -52.17
CA ALA A 21 -29.13 13.20 -51.95
C ALA A 21 -29.56 14.10 -50.75
N SER A 22 -30.87 14.42 -50.64
CA SER A 22 -31.42 15.21 -49.54
C SER A 22 -31.35 14.43 -48.21
N GLY A 23 -31.59 13.12 -48.23
CA GLY A 23 -31.47 12.27 -47.03
C GLY A 23 -30.03 12.14 -46.54
N ARG A 24 -29.06 12.05 -47.43
CA ARG A 24 -27.63 12.00 -47.07
C ARG A 24 -27.10 13.31 -46.53
N GLU A 25 -27.53 14.45 -47.08
CA GLU A 25 -27.18 15.78 -46.59
C GLU A 25 -27.78 16.05 -45.21
N GLY A 26 -29.00 15.61 -44.94
CA GLY A 26 -29.65 15.65 -43.63
C GLY A 26 -28.95 14.78 -42.60
N ALA A 27 -28.54 13.57 -42.97
CA ALA A 27 -27.81 12.67 -42.11
C ALA A 27 -26.40 13.22 -41.75
N HIS A 28 -25.68 13.82 -42.71
CA HIS A 28 -24.39 14.47 -42.48
C HIS A 28 -24.50 15.69 -41.54
N ARG A 29 -25.56 16.46 -41.67
CA ARG A 29 -25.84 17.60 -40.79
C ARG A 29 -26.14 17.14 -39.34
N LEU A 30 -26.92 16.09 -39.18
CA LEU A 30 -27.25 15.53 -37.87
C LEU A 30 -26.02 14.93 -37.18
N THR A 31 -25.14 14.24 -37.91
CA THR A 31 -23.88 13.74 -37.36
C THR A 31 -22.92 14.86 -36.95
N ALA A 32 -22.79 15.90 -37.78
CA ALA A 32 -21.96 17.06 -37.44
C ALA A 32 -22.49 17.84 -36.21
N VAL A 33 -23.81 17.95 -36.06
CA VAL A 33 -24.46 18.57 -34.89
C VAL A 33 -24.26 17.70 -33.65
N SER A 34 -24.41 16.38 -33.75
CA SER A 34 -24.18 15.46 -32.63
C SER A 34 -22.72 15.46 -32.16
N GLU A 35 -21.75 15.52 -33.07
CA GLU A 35 -20.33 15.65 -32.75
C GLU A 35 -20.00 16.99 -32.08
N SER A 36 -20.57 18.09 -32.61
CA SER A 36 -20.36 19.42 -31.99
C SER A 36 -20.97 19.52 -30.61
N LEU A 37 -22.16 18.95 -30.37
CA LEU A 37 -22.80 18.87 -29.06
C LEU A 37 -22.01 17.95 -28.12
N GLY A 38 -21.49 16.84 -28.60
CA GLY A 38 -20.59 15.96 -27.83
C GLY A 38 -19.29 16.67 -27.40
N GLN A 39 -18.69 17.45 -28.30
CA GLN A 39 -17.48 18.23 -28.00
C GLN A 39 -17.75 19.38 -27.01
N LEU A 40 -18.89 20.05 -27.11
CA LEU A 40 -19.31 21.10 -26.16
C LEU A 40 -19.57 20.51 -24.78
N ALA A 41 -20.33 19.41 -24.69
CA ALA A 41 -20.57 18.70 -23.44
C ALA A 41 -19.27 18.19 -22.78
N ALA A 42 -18.32 17.67 -23.59
CA ALA A 42 -17.01 17.22 -23.10
C ALA A 42 -16.12 18.39 -22.62
N ARG A 43 -16.26 19.59 -23.21
CA ARG A 43 -15.53 20.79 -22.77
C ARG A 43 -16.10 21.36 -21.47
N GLU A 44 -17.42 21.43 -21.31
CA GLU A 44 -18.07 21.93 -20.10
C GLU A 44 -17.80 21.02 -18.89
N THR A 45 -17.86 19.70 -19.07
CA THR A 45 -17.59 18.76 -17.97
C THR A 45 -16.12 18.74 -17.54
N ARG A 46 -15.17 19.04 -18.42
CA ARG A 46 -13.73 19.07 -18.06
C ARG A 46 -13.30 20.34 -17.34
N GLY A 47 -13.81 21.50 -17.71
CA GLY A 47 -13.40 22.78 -17.14
C GLY A 47 -13.99 23.02 -15.73
N GLY A 48 -15.30 22.86 -15.58
CA GLY A 48 -16.02 23.13 -14.33
C GLY A 48 -15.67 22.14 -13.22
N ARG A 49 -15.53 20.86 -13.54
CA ARG A 49 -15.27 19.80 -12.56
C ARG A 49 -13.87 19.89 -11.94
N ARG A 50 -12.87 20.34 -12.69
CA ARG A 50 -11.50 20.53 -12.16
C ARG A 50 -11.41 21.74 -11.23
N SER A 51 -12.06 22.84 -11.57
CA SER A 51 -12.06 24.05 -10.77
C SER A 51 -12.81 23.86 -9.44
N THR A 52 -13.97 23.20 -9.46
CA THR A 52 -14.77 22.93 -8.25
C THR A 52 -14.07 21.89 -7.35
N ALA A 53 -13.46 20.85 -7.93
CA ALA A 53 -12.70 19.87 -7.18
C ALA A 53 -11.47 20.49 -6.50
N SER A 54 -10.72 21.36 -7.18
CA SER A 54 -9.57 22.03 -6.59
C SER A 54 -9.96 23.03 -5.50
N LEU A 55 -11.13 23.68 -5.60
CA LEU A 55 -11.64 24.58 -4.57
C LEU A 55 -12.09 23.82 -3.32
N LEU A 56 -12.68 22.63 -3.47
CA LEU A 56 -13.08 21.80 -2.33
C LEU A 56 -11.92 21.12 -1.64
N ILE A 57 -10.95 20.59 -2.41
CA ILE A 57 -9.83 19.83 -1.89
C ILE A 57 -8.68 20.75 -1.48
N GLY A 58 -8.54 21.92 -2.15
CA GLY A 58 -7.45 22.88 -1.95
C GLY A 58 -7.23 23.27 -0.49
N PRO A 59 -8.23 23.76 0.25
CA PRO A 59 -8.05 24.18 1.64
C PRO A 59 -7.57 23.04 2.56
N ALA A 60 -8.16 21.84 2.39
CA ALA A 60 -7.74 20.67 3.17
C ALA A 60 -6.32 20.24 2.83
N THR A 61 -5.96 20.23 1.55
CA THR A 61 -4.60 19.88 1.11
C THR A 61 -3.57 20.89 1.60
N ILE A 62 -3.87 22.20 1.54
CA ILE A 62 -3.00 23.25 2.05
C ILE A 62 -2.82 23.10 3.56
N PHE A 63 -3.91 22.88 4.31
CA PHE A 63 -3.84 22.70 5.76
C PHE A 63 -2.95 21.51 6.14
N VAL A 64 -3.13 20.36 5.49
CA VAL A 64 -2.31 19.17 5.72
C VAL A 64 -0.85 19.40 5.29
N ALA A 65 -0.62 20.02 4.13
CA ALA A 65 0.71 20.31 3.63
C ALA A 65 1.46 21.27 4.56
N VAL A 66 0.83 22.36 5.01
CA VAL A 66 1.40 23.33 5.94
C VAL A 66 1.67 22.66 7.30
N GLY A 67 0.72 21.89 7.83
CA GLY A 67 0.86 21.17 9.10
C GLY A 67 1.98 20.13 9.09
N LEU A 68 2.30 19.58 7.92
CA LEU A 68 3.39 18.61 7.74
C LEU A 68 4.73 19.29 7.41
N LEU A 69 4.74 20.29 6.54
CA LEU A 69 5.98 20.95 6.10
C LEU A 69 6.59 21.83 7.19
N ILE A 70 5.78 22.54 7.98
CA ILE A 70 6.31 23.43 9.03
C ILE A 70 7.15 22.65 10.05
N PRO A 71 6.69 21.56 10.69
CA PRO A 71 7.52 20.79 11.62
C PRO A 71 8.78 20.22 10.97
N ILE A 72 8.70 19.77 9.72
CA ILE A 72 9.87 19.25 8.98
C ILE A 72 10.91 20.35 8.76
N LEU A 73 10.48 21.55 8.35
CA LEU A 73 11.39 22.69 8.16
C LEU A 73 12.01 23.14 9.49
N ILE A 74 11.26 23.13 10.56
CA ILE A 74 11.77 23.43 11.91
C ILE A 74 12.82 22.39 12.34
N LEU A 75 12.55 21.09 12.15
CA LEU A 75 13.51 20.03 12.43
C LEU A 75 14.77 20.16 11.57
N PHE A 76 14.61 20.48 10.27
CA PHE A 76 15.73 20.73 9.39
C PHE A 76 16.56 21.92 9.85
N ARG A 77 15.91 23.00 10.29
CA ARG A 77 16.61 24.17 10.87
C ARG A 77 17.38 23.78 12.14
N TYR A 78 16.78 23.00 13.03
CA TYR A 78 17.44 22.52 14.25
C TYR A 78 18.62 21.57 13.97
N SER A 79 18.54 20.79 12.91
CA SER A 79 19.63 19.87 12.53
C SER A 79 20.94 20.61 12.16
N LEU A 80 20.85 21.88 11.82
CA LEU A 80 21.99 22.76 11.52
C LEU A 80 22.55 23.49 12.75
N ASN A 81 21.93 23.35 13.92
CA ASN A 81 22.42 23.96 15.16
C ASN A 81 23.63 23.20 15.74
N ALA A 82 24.51 23.90 16.41
CA ALA A 82 25.65 23.29 17.07
C ALA A 82 25.23 22.66 18.42
N PHE A 83 25.66 21.43 18.68
CA PHE A 83 25.53 20.81 19.99
C PHE A 83 26.72 21.20 20.88
N VAL A 84 26.45 21.83 22.03
CA VAL A 84 27.46 22.18 23.02
C VAL A 84 27.12 21.45 24.34
N PRO A 85 28.01 20.61 24.87
CA PRO A 85 27.80 19.95 26.16
C PRO A 85 27.50 20.97 27.25
N GLY A 86 26.39 20.75 27.97
CA GLY A 86 25.95 21.66 29.07
C GLY A 86 25.02 22.80 28.66
N LYS A 87 24.96 23.17 27.40
CA LYS A 87 23.98 24.18 26.86
C LYS A 87 23.00 23.58 25.89
N PHE A 88 23.06 22.27 25.61
CA PHE A 88 22.29 21.51 24.67
C PHE A 88 22.41 22.02 23.23
N MET A 89 21.54 22.89 22.77
CA MET A 89 21.53 23.41 21.42
C MET A 89 21.84 24.90 21.41
N VAL A 90 22.82 25.30 20.63
CA VAL A 90 23.15 26.71 20.40
C VAL A 90 22.83 27.04 18.95
N ASP A 91 22.18 28.20 18.76
CA ASP A 91 21.85 28.67 17.43
C ASP A 91 23.13 28.92 16.62
N ALA A 92 23.35 28.06 15.64
CA ALA A 92 24.47 28.11 14.71
C ALA A 92 24.00 27.64 13.33
N PHE A 93 24.84 27.83 12.34
CA PHE A 93 24.62 27.28 11.01
C PHE A 93 25.80 26.39 10.65
N THR A 94 25.73 25.11 11.06
CA THR A 94 26.85 24.17 10.88
C THR A 94 26.40 22.82 10.30
N LEU A 95 27.26 22.24 9.47
CA LEU A 95 27.10 20.88 8.96
C LEU A 95 27.83 19.84 9.83
N GLN A 96 28.39 20.26 10.96
CA GLN A 96 29.21 19.39 11.81
C GLN A 96 28.46 18.15 12.32
N ASN A 97 27.15 18.27 12.59
CA ASN A 97 26.34 17.14 13.00
C ASN A 97 26.27 16.04 11.92
N TYR A 98 26.24 16.42 10.64
CA TYR A 98 26.24 15.47 9.53
C TYR A 98 27.61 14.80 9.37
N VAL A 99 28.69 15.59 9.49
CA VAL A 99 30.07 15.04 9.48
C VAL A 99 30.23 14.06 10.62
N LEU A 100 29.83 14.44 11.84
CA LEU A 100 29.91 13.59 13.03
C LEU A 100 29.12 12.29 12.86
N PHE A 101 27.93 12.35 12.28
CA PHE A 101 27.10 11.15 12.03
C PHE A 101 27.82 10.11 11.18
N PHE A 102 28.60 10.53 10.17
CA PHE A 102 29.31 9.62 9.27
C PHE A 102 30.72 9.25 9.74
N THR A 103 31.33 10.03 10.64
CA THR A 103 32.70 9.80 11.07
C THR A 103 32.81 9.15 12.43
N ASP A 104 31.82 9.35 13.32
CA ASP A 104 31.83 8.76 14.65
C ASP A 104 31.37 7.30 14.60
N PRO A 105 32.20 6.35 15.08
CA PRO A 105 31.87 4.94 15.13
C PRO A 105 30.59 4.59 15.89
N TYR A 106 30.21 5.40 16.88
CA TYR A 106 28.99 5.17 17.66
C TYR A 106 27.73 5.34 16.81
N TYR A 107 27.62 6.45 16.07
CA TYR A 107 26.45 6.73 15.23
C TYR A 107 26.38 5.80 14.04
N THR A 108 27.51 5.52 13.39
CA THR A 108 27.56 4.59 12.27
C THR A 108 27.19 3.17 12.69
N ALA A 109 27.70 2.70 13.84
CA ALA A 109 27.33 1.37 14.37
C ALA A 109 25.83 1.30 14.73
N ALA A 110 25.27 2.36 15.35
CA ALA A 110 23.85 2.42 15.65
C ALA A 110 22.99 2.38 14.36
N PHE A 111 23.38 3.14 13.34
CA PHE A 111 22.70 3.16 12.04
C PHE A 111 22.69 1.78 11.36
N TYR A 112 23.85 1.13 11.28
CA TYR A 112 23.93 -0.21 10.69
C TYR A 112 23.15 -1.26 11.48
N ARG A 113 23.13 -1.14 12.82
CA ARG A 113 22.31 -2.02 13.66
C ARG A 113 20.82 -1.84 13.38
N THR A 114 20.34 -0.60 13.32
CA THR A 114 18.93 -0.29 12.98
C THR A 114 18.57 -0.83 11.60
N LEU A 115 19.41 -0.58 10.59
CA LEU A 115 19.18 -1.06 9.23
C LEU A 115 19.13 -2.59 9.17
N ARG A 116 20.05 -3.27 9.87
CA ARG A 116 20.08 -4.73 9.96
C ARG A 116 18.79 -5.28 10.60
N VAL A 117 18.37 -4.70 11.73
CA VAL A 117 17.12 -5.09 12.40
C VAL A 117 15.92 -4.86 11.49
N ALA A 118 15.84 -3.71 10.80
CA ALA A 118 14.76 -3.40 9.88
C ALA A 118 14.66 -4.43 8.74
N VAL A 119 15.78 -4.81 8.13
CA VAL A 119 15.81 -5.84 7.09
C VAL A 119 15.36 -7.19 7.63
N ILE A 120 15.91 -7.62 8.78
CA ILE A 120 15.57 -8.91 9.39
C ILE A 120 14.07 -8.97 9.73
N VAL A 121 13.54 -7.94 10.39
CA VAL A 121 12.12 -7.85 10.74
C VAL A 121 11.25 -7.89 9.49
N THR A 122 11.59 -7.12 8.47
CA THR A 122 10.83 -7.08 7.21
C THR A 122 10.78 -8.46 6.56
N VAL A 123 11.91 -9.13 6.43
CA VAL A 123 11.98 -10.48 5.81
C VAL A 123 11.15 -11.49 6.62
N ILE A 124 11.34 -11.54 7.94
CA ILE A 124 10.58 -12.48 8.79
C ILE A 124 9.08 -12.16 8.76
N CYS A 125 8.73 -10.87 8.83
CA CYS A 125 7.34 -10.43 8.79
C CYS A 125 6.65 -10.85 7.48
N LEU A 126 7.30 -10.65 6.33
CA LEU A 126 6.77 -11.07 5.03
C LEU A 126 6.59 -12.59 4.93
N LEU A 127 7.57 -13.35 5.39
CA LEU A 127 7.53 -14.81 5.38
C LEU A 127 6.37 -15.36 6.23
N LEU A 128 6.12 -14.75 7.40
CA LEU A 128 5.02 -15.14 8.28
C LEU A 128 3.66 -14.59 7.81
N ALA A 129 3.65 -13.36 7.31
CA ALA A 129 2.42 -12.69 6.88
C ALA A 129 1.84 -13.30 5.59
N PHE A 130 2.68 -13.74 4.64
CA PHE A 130 2.21 -14.28 3.36
C PHE A 130 1.27 -15.47 3.50
N PRO A 131 1.61 -16.57 4.21
CA PRO A 131 0.70 -17.69 4.36
C PRO A 131 -0.57 -17.33 5.14
N LEU A 132 -0.47 -16.44 6.12
CA LEU A 132 -1.61 -15.97 6.89
C LEU A 132 -2.55 -15.11 6.03
N ALA A 133 -2.00 -14.15 5.29
CA ALA A 133 -2.74 -13.30 4.35
C ALA A 133 -3.44 -14.12 3.26
N TYR A 134 -2.75 -15.11 2.70
CA TYR A 134 -3.33 -16.03 1.72
C TYR A 134 -4.52 -16.80 2.30
N LYS A 135 -4.35 -17.39 3.49
CA LYS A 135 -5.43 -18.11 4.15
C LYS A 135 -6.63 -17.21 4.43
N LEU A 136 -6.40 -15.99 4.91
CA LEU A 136 -7.46 -15.02 5.14
C LEU A 136 -8.16 -14.58 3.85
N ALA A 137 -7.40 -14.31 2.78
CA ALA A 137 -7.93 -13.90 1.49
C ALA A 137 -8.81 -14.97 0.82
N ARG A 138 -8.48 -16.27 1.01
CA ARG A 138 -9.17 -17.38 0.38
C ARG A 138 -10.21 -18.07 1.27
N THR A 139 -10.30 -17.70 2.55
CA THR A 139 -11.30 -18.24 3.47
C THR A 139 -12.68 -17.66 3.19
N GLU A 140 -13.69 -18.52 2.99
CA GLU A 140 -15.12 -18.16 2.86
C GLU A 140 -15.92 -18.50 4.13
N SER A 141 -15.25 -18.97 5.15
CA SER A 141 -15.88 -19.35 6.42
C SER A 141 -16.51 -18.15 7.12
N ARG A 142 -17.62 -18.38 7.82
CA ARG A 142 -18.23 -17.38 8.73
C ARG A 142 -17.26 -16.85 9.79
N TYR A 143 -16.19 -17.60 10.05
CA TYR A 143 -15.14 -17.21 11.01
C TYR A 143 -14.09 -16.26 10.41
N LYS A 144 -14.16 -15.91 9.12
CA LYS A 144 -13.23 -14.98 8.47
C LYS A 144 -13.09 -13.67 9.25
N ASN A 145 -14.22 -13.06 9.62
CA ASN A 145 -14.24 -11.80 10.36
C ASN A 145 -13.58 -11.94 11.74
N LEU A 146 -13.80 -13.07 12.41
CA LEU A 146 -13.15 -13.35 13.70
C LEU A 146 -11.62 -13.48 13.53
N LEU A 147 -11.16 -14.16 12.49
CA LEU A 147 -9.73 -14.28 12.19
C LEU A 147 -9.09 -12.91 11.89
N ILE A 148 -9.76 -12.07 11.09
CA ILE A 148 -9.31 -10.70 10.82
C ILE A 148 -9.25 -9.89 12.12
N MET A 149 -10.30 -9.98 12.95
CA MET A 149 -10.37 -9.30 14.24
C MET A 149 -9.20 -9.72 15.15
N LEU A 150 -8.87 -11.02 15.17
CA LEU A 150 -7.79 -11.56 15.97
C LEU A 150 -6.40 -11.07 15.48
N VAL A 151 -6.21 -10.92 14.18
CA VAL A 151 -4.99 -10.33 13.60
C VAL A 151 -4.88 -8.84 13.95
N VAL A 152 -6.00 -8.11 13.96
CA VAL A 152 -6.02 -6.66 14.21
C VAL A 152 -6.00 -6.34 15.72
N LEU A 153 -6.42 -7.26 16.57
CA LEU A 153 -6.52 -7.07 18.03
C LEU A 153 -5.26 -6.48 18.67
N PRO A 154 -4.02 -6.88 18.31
CA PRO A 154 -2.81 -6.28 18.86
C PRO A 154 -2.67 -4.77 18.62
N LEU A 155 -3.32 -4.21 17.58
CA LEU A 155 -3.27 -2.78 17.29
C LEU A 155 -4.05 -1.94 18.31
N PHE A 156 -5.06 -2.54 18.95
CA PHE A 156 -5.87 -1.88 19.98
C PHE A 156 -5.23 -1.91 21.36
N VAL A 157 -4.17 -2.72 21.53
CA VAL A 157 -3.43 -2.78 22.80
C VAL A 157 -2.49 -1.59 22.91
N GLY A 158 -2.70 -0.75 23.90
CA GLY A 158 -1.87 0.41 24.16
C GLY A 158 -0.39 0.04 24.42
N ASN A 159 0.53 0.95 24.06
CA ASN A 159 1.97 0.68 24.14
C ASN A 159 2.44 0.33 25.57
N ALA A 160 1.87 0.96 26.60
CA ALA A 160 2.22 0.67 28.00
C ALA A 160 1.83 -0.77 28.41
N VAL A 161 0.62 -1.22 28.04
CA VAL A 161 0.15 -2.58 28.33
C VAL A 161 1.00 -3.61 27.58
N ARG A 162 1.33 -3.32 26.33
CA ARG A 162 2.21 -4.16 25.50
C ARG A 162 3.61 -4.27 26.11
N ALA A 163 4.21 -3.15 26.55
CA ALA A 163 5.50 -3.16 27.19
C ALA A 163 5.48 -4.00 28.48
N ALA A 164 4.47 -3.85 29.33
CA ALA A 164 4.28 -4.69 30.51
C ALA A 164 4.13 -6.17 30.17
N GLY A 165 3.38 -6.49 29.10
CA GLY A 165 3.27 -7.85 28.57
C GLY A 165 4.61 -8.46 28.17
N TRP A 166 5.44 -7.69 27.45
CA TRP A 166 6.79 -8.14 27.09
C TRP A 166 7.70 -8.33 28.30
N MET A 167 7.63 -7.45 29.32
CA MET A 167 8.37 -7.63 30.57
C MET A 167 7.96 -8.92 31.29
N THR A 168 6.66 -9.22 31.33
CA THR A 168 6.14 -10.45 31.93
C THR A 168 6.55 -11.69 31.13
N LEU A 169 6.66 -11.58 29.82
CA LEU A 169 7.02 -12.70 28.96
C LEU A 169 8.53 -12.98 28.96
N PHE A 170 9.36 -11.93 28.75
CA PHE A 170 10.80 -12.01 28.53
C PHE A 170 11.65 -11.70 29.77
N GLY A 171 11.03 -11.34 30.89
CA GLY A 171 11.75 -11.07 32.13
C GLY A 171 12.54 -12.29 32.65
N ASN A 172 13.51 -12.07 33.53
CA ASN A 172 14.31 -13.17 34.11
C ASN A 172 13.43 -14.19 34.86
N LYS A 173 12.37 -13.73 35.53
CA LYS A 173 11.32 -14.56 36.12
C LYS A 173 10.05 -14.61 35.27
N GLY A 174 10.18 -14.32 33.99
CA GLY A 174 9.07 -14.28 33.04
C GLY A 174 8.65 -15.67 32.57
N PHE A 175 7.49 -15.73 31.92
CA PHE A 175 6.88 -16.96 31.49
C PHE A 175 7.83 -17.85 30.64
N LEU A 176 8.63 -17.28 29.74
CA LEU A 176 9.55 -18.06 28.94
C LEU A 176 10.66 -18.72 29.77
N ASN A 177 11.30 -18.00 30.65
CA ASN A 177 12.36 -18.58 31.49
C ASN A 177 11.82 -19.63 32.42
N VAL A 178 10.68 -19.38 33.07
CA VAL A 178 10.03 -20.34 33.96
C VAL A 178 9.63 -21.62 33.20
N SER A 179 9.07 -21.46 31.99
CA SER A 179 8.69 -22.61 31.15
C SER A 179 9.89 -23.43 30.70
N LEU A 180 11.00 -22.78 30.29
CA LEU A 180 12.22 -23.46 29.86
C LEU A 180 12.91 -24.20 31.02
N GLN A 181 12.90 -23.62 32.22
CA GLN A 181 13.42 -24.27 33.43
C GLN A 181 12.55 -25.47 33.84
N TRP A 182 11.22 -25.31 33.77
CA TRP A 182 10.31 -26.40 34.08
C TRP A 182 10.45 -27.59 33.11
N LEU A 183 10.76 -27.32 31.84
CA LEU A 183 11.05 -28.34 30.82
C LEU A 183 12.48 -28.94 30.97
N GLY A 184 13.29 -28.44 31.89
CA GLY A 184 14.67 -28.89 32.08
C GLY A 184 15.63 -28.53 30.93
N LEU A 185 15.26 -27.52 30.12
CA LEU A 185 16.07 -27.09 28.97
C LEU A 185 17.15 -26.10 29.37
N ILE A 186 16.98 -25.39 30.49
CA ILE A 186 17.95 -24.43 31.03
C ILE A 186 18.00 -24.53 32.56
N ASP A 187 19.20 -24.38 33.14
CA ASP A 187 19.40 -24.35 34.57
C ASP A 187 19.28 -22.94 35.12
N GLU A 188 19.77 -21.94 34.39
CA GLU A 188 19.77 -20.51 34.78
C GLU A 188 18.90 -19.68 33.80
N PRO A 189 18.28 -18.57 34.28
CA PRO A 189 17.46 -17.73 33.45
C PRO A 189 18.28 -17.05 32.36
N ILE A 190 17.83 -17.16 31.11
CA ILE A 190 18.42 -16.46 29.97
C ILE A 190 17.92 -15.01 29.95
N ARG A 191 18.83 -14.07 29.72
CA ARG A 191 18.47 -12.66 29.56
C ARG A 191 17.90 -12.42 28.16
N PHE A 192 16.56 -12.54 28.02
CA PHE A 192 15.86 -12.18 26.77
C PHE A 192 15.62 -10.67 26.66
N MET A 193 15.28 -9.99 27.77
CA MET A 193 15.02 -8.56 27.78
C MET A 193 16.26 -7.75 27.39
N PHE A 194 16.04 -6.64 26.65
CA PHE A 194 17.07 -5.72 26.16
C PHE A 194 18.07 -6.35 25.17
N THR A 195 17.68 -7.44 24.50
CA THR A 195 18.44 -8.06 23.41
C THR A 195 17.85 -7.70 22.04
N GLU A 196 18.64 -7.83 20.98
CA GLU A 196 18.15 -7.66 19.60
C GLU A 196 16.98 -8.62 19.28
N PHE A 197 17.00 -9.82 19.86
CA PHE A 197 15.92 -10.80 19.72
C PHE A 197 14.58 -10.24 20.26
N ALA A 198 14.57 -9.69 21.46
CA ALA A 198 13.36 -9.09 22.03
C ALA A 198 12.84 -7.91 21.20
N VAL A 199 13.77 -7.09 20.69
CA VAL A 199 13.43 -5.97 19.79
C VAL A 199 12.77 -6.48 18.51
N ILE A 200 13.39 -7.47 17.85
CA ILE A 200 12.85 -8.06 16.60
C ILE A 200 11.45 -8.62 16.85
N VAL A 201 11.25 -9.42 17.90
CA VAL A 201 9.94 -10.02 18.20
C VAL A 201 8.90 -8.96 18.55
N GLY A 202 9.29 -7.96 19.33
CA GLY A 202 8.40 -6.84 19.68
C GLY A 202 7.92 -6.05 18.47
N ILE A 203 8.83 -5.71 17.56
CA ILE A 203 8.50 -4.98 16.33
C ILE A 203 7.67 -5.87 15.38
N LEU A 204 8.01 -7.16 15.23
CA LEU A 204 7.22 -8.10 14.45
C LEU A 204 5.76 -8.14 14.90
N ALA A 205 5.52 -8.21 16.21
CA ALA A 205 4.16 -8.26 16.75
C ALA A 205 3.34 -7.00 16.44
N VAL A 206 4.00 -5.84 16.31
CA VAL A 206 3.36 -4.56 15.94
C VAL A 206 3.09 -4.48 14.43
N ASN A 207 4.08 -4.89 13.62
CA ASN A 207 4.02 -4.71 12.16
C ASN A 207 3.20 -5.81 11.46
N MET A 208 3.12 -7.01 12.06
CA MET A 208 2.44 -8.17 11.50
C MET A 208 1.01 -7.88 11.01
N PRO A 209 0.11 -7.24 11.80
CA PRO A 209 -1.24 -6.93 11.35
C PRO A 209 -1.28 -6.07 10.09
N TYR A 210 -0.46 -5.04 10.01
CA TYR A 210 -0.40 -4.12 8.86
C TYR A 210 0.01 -4.86 7.59
N VAL A 211 1.07 -5.66 7.68
CA VAL A 211 1.59 -6.42 6.54
C VAL A 211 0.59 -7.47 6.08
N VAL A 212 -0.04 -8.20 7.02
CA VAL A 212 -1.06 -9.21 6.72
C VAL A 212 -2.24 -8.58 5.98
N LEU A 213 -2.79 -7.47 6.48
CA LEU A 213 -3.94 -6.82 5.86
C LEU A 213 -3.60 -6.24 4.48
N THR A 214 -2.42 -5.65 4.33
CA THR A 214 -1.96 -5.12 3.03
C THR A 214 -1.84 -6.26 2.01
N MET A 215 -1.20 -7.37 2.36
CA MET A 215 -1.05 -8.52 1.49
C MET A 215 -2.39 -9.20 1.21
N GLN A 216 -3.25 -9.35 2.22
CA GLN A 216 -4.59 -9.91 2.08
C GLN A 216 -5.41 -9.16 1.04
N SER A 217 -5.44 -7.83 1.12
CA SER A 217 -6.20 -6.97 0.18
C SER A 217 -5.76 -7.19 -1.27
N VAL A 218 -4.46 -7.30 -1.52
CA VAL A 218 -3.94 -7.57 -2.88
C VAL A 218 -4.28 -8.98 -3.33
N ILE A 219 -4.11 -9.99 -2.46
CA ILE A 219 -4.42 -11.39 -2.79
C ILE A 219 -5.92 -11.58 -3.05
N GLU A 220 -6.80 -10.88 -2.33
CA GLU A 220 -8.25 -10.91 -2.58
C GLU A 220 -8.60 -10.37 -3.98
N GLY A 221 -7.85 -9.40 -4.49
CA GLY A 221 -8.01 -8.87 -5.84
C GLY A 221 -7.57 -9.82 -6.97
N ILE A 222 -6.82 -10.88 -6.67
CA ILE A 222 -6.38 -11.87 -7.65
C ILE A 222 -7.54 -12.83 -7.92
N ASN A 223 -7.91 -12.98 -9.22
CA ASN A 223 -8.98 -13.89 -9.63
C ASN A 223 -8.63 -15.34 -9.27
N ARG A 224 -9.51 -16.03 -8.55
CA ARG A 224 -9.36 -17.46 -8.15
C ARG A 224 -9.23 -18.40 -9.34
N GLN A 225 -9.85 -18.06 -10.47
CA GLN A 225 -9.77 -18.87 -11.70
C GLN A 225 -8.33 -19.11 -12.16
N VAL A 226 -7.40 -18.19 -11.87
CA VAL A 226 -5.98 -18.36 -12.20
C VAL A 226 -5.35 -19.48 -11.37
N GLU A 227 -5.73 -19.61 -10.10
CA GLU A 227 -5.28 -20.69 -9.22
C GLU A 227 -5.91 -22.04 -9.64
N GLU A 228 -7.20 -22.04 -9.96
CA GLU A 228 -7.93 -23.21 -10.46
C GLU A 228 -7.35 -23.72 -11.77
N ALA A 229 -7.03 -22.83 -12.70
CA ALA A 229 -6.36 -23.17 -13.96
C ALA A 229 -4.99 -23.83 -13.71
N ALA A 230 -4.21 -23.29 -12.77
CA ALA A 230 -2.92 -23.88 -12.42
C ALA A 230 -3.08 -25.30 -11.83
N TYR A 231 -4.06 -25.52 -10.99
CA TYR A 231 -4.39 -26.87 -10.44
C TYR A 231 -4.88 -27.82 -11.53
N SER A 232 -5.69 -27.35 -12.48
CA SER A 232 -6.16 -28.16 -13.63
C SER A 232 -5.02 -28.59 -14.54
N LEU A 233 -3.94 -27.80 -14.60
CA LEU A 233 -2.69 -28.16 -15.30
C LEU A 233 -1.75 -29.04 -14.46
N GLY A 234 -2.20 -29.54 -13.30
CA GLY A 234 -1.45 -30.46 -12.45
C GLY A 234 -0.41 -29.79 -11.54
N ALA A 235 -0.49 -28.48 -11.32
CA ALA A 235 0.43 -27.82 -10.41
C ALA A 235 0.20 -28.25 -8.95
N ALA A 236 1.28 -28.65 -8.27
CA ALA A 236 1.23 -28.86 -6.83
C ALA A 236 1.01 -27.52 -6.08
N PRO A 237 0.42 -27.52 -4.87
CA PRO A 237 0.10 -26.29 -4.14
C PRO A 237 1.29 -25.32 -3.97
N LEU A 238 2.47 -25.85 -3.69
CA LEU A 238 3.69 -25.04 -3.56
C LEU A 238 4.14 -24.45 -4.90
N THR A 239 3.97 -25.21 -6.00
CA THR A 239 4.29 -24.75 -7.36
C THR A 239 3.33 -23.64 -7.79
N MET A 240 2.03 -23.79 -7.53
CA MET A 240 1.02 -22.77 -7.74
C MET A 240 1.36 -21.51 -6.95
N ALA A 241 1.62 -21.64 -5.64
CA ALA A 241 1.98 -20.51 -4.79
C ALA A 241 3.21 -19.76 -5.30
N ARG A 242 4.28 -20.50 -5.67
CA ARG A 242 5.57 -19.89 -6.08
C ARG A 242 5.54 -19.33 -7.51
N ARG A 243 4.89 -20.03 -8.46
CA ARG A 243 4.96 -19.67 -9.89
C ARG A 243 3.80 -18.80 -10.36
N VAL A 244 2.68 -18.83 -9.68
CA VAL A 244 1.46 -18.12 -10.06
C VAL A 244 1.12 -17.05 -9.04
N LEU A 245 0.88 -17.43 -7.80
CA LEU A 245 0.41 -16.50 -6.77
C LEU A 245 1.47 -15.48 -6.37
N TRP A 246 2.71 -15.90 -6.13
CA TRP A 246 3.81 -15.02 -5.70
C TRP A 246 4.07 -13.87 -6.69
N PRO A 247 4.22 -14.09 -8.01
CA PRO A 247 4.40 -13.00 -8.97
C PRO A 247 3.20 -12.05 -9.03
N LEU A 248 1.98 -12.57 -8.95
CA LEU A 248 0.77 -11.75 -8.95
C LEU A 248 0.58 -10.96 -7.65
N ALA A 249 1.02 -11.50 -6.52
CA ALA A 249 0.99 -10.84 -5.22
C ALA A 249 2.18 -9.89 -5.01
N LEU A 250 3.17 -9.83 -5.92
CA LEU A 250 4.39 -9.03 -5.77
C LEU A 250 4.12 -7.56 -5.43
N PRO A 251 3.15 -6.84 -6.05
CA PRO A 251 2.86 -5.47 -5.66
C PRO A 251 2.39 -5.36 -4.19
N GLY A 252 1.62 -6.34 -3.69
CA GLY A 252 1.23 -6.41 -2.28
C GLY A 252 2.39 -6.74 -1.35
N ILE A 253 3.27 -7.65 -1.76
CA ILE A 253 4.49 -8.00 -1.03
C ILE A 253 5.41 -6.78 -0.94
N ALA A 254 5.63 -6.07 -2.04
CA ALA A 254 6.45 -4.87 -2.08
C ALA A 254 5.87 -3.74 -1.21
N ALA A 255 4.56 -3.49 -1.29
CA ALA A 255 3.89 -2.52 -0.43
C ALA A 255 4.02 -2.90 1.06
N GLY A 256 3.78 -4.17 1.41
CA GLY A 256 3.96 -4.69 2.76
C GLY A 256 5.41 -4.58 3.25
N ALA A 257 6.39 -4.85 2.38
CA ALA A 257 7.81 -4.73 2.68
C ALA A 257 8.21 -3.29 2.99
N ILE A 258 7.83 -2.34 2.12
CA ILE A 258 8.11 -0.91 2.31
C ILE A 258 7.47 -0.41 3.60
N PHE A 259 6.20 -0.79 3.83
CA PHE A 259 5.47 -0.39 5.02
C PHE A 259 6.11 -0.92 6.30
N CYS A 260 6.47 -2.22 6.32
CA CYS A 260 7.16 -2.85 7.45
C CYS A 260 8.53 -2.21 7.71
N PHE A 261 9.31 -1.99 6.66
CA PHE A 261 10.64 -1.39 6.76
C PHE A 261 10.62 0.04 7.31
N ILE A 262 9.64 0.85 6.90
CA ILE A 262 9.51 2.24 7.37
C ILE A 262 9.05 2.30 8.84
N LEU A 263 8.19 1.35 9.26
CA LEU A 263 7.69 1.30 10.63
C LEU A 263 8.67 0.69 11.63
N THR A 264 9.72 0.04 11.16
CA THR A 264 10.78 -0.55 12.00
C THR A 264 11.87 0.44 12.32
#